data_0830bbdcf5a554b1a2fbd31fee373267
#
_entry.id   0830bbdcf5a554b1a2fbd31fee373267
#
_cell.length_a   1.000
_cell.length_b   1.000
_cell.length_c   1.000
_cell.angle_alpha   90.00
_cell.angle_beta   90.00
_cell.angle_gamma   90.00
#
_symmetry.space_group_name_H-M   'P 1'
#
loop_
_entity.id
_entity.type
_entity.pdbx_description
1 polymer ?
#
loop_
_entity_poly.entity_id
_entity_poly.type
_entity_poly.pdbx_seq_one_letter_code
_entity_poly.pdbx_strand_id
1 'polypeptide(L)'
;EELYGQGTQRIGRIALDFRLFGTGFSETHVRDRIDFWRKSGVELYLVFPHIFRENAQEWFGRQFENFNQLPIDGVVIRNFEAFFFLKERGFDKKIILDHNLYIFNQYGKEFWKQQKVEDFTAPLELNSRELRELDIRDGELLVYGRIPVMVSAQCIERTTSGCSKKSGVRVLQDRRDEKFFARNYCDLCYNVIYTENPINLRQEWDRVNELYPKMRRIQFTLEDKEQTETVLNTFFVTDEKTVARGKEDTDFTTGHFNRGII
;
A
#
# COMPACT_ATOMS: atom_id res chain seq x y z
N GLU A 1 10.07 -19.09 -1.58
CA GLU A 1 9.45 -20.34 -2.08
C GLU A 1 8.80 -21.16 -0.94
N GLU A 2 9.38 -21.18 0.27
CA GLU A 2 8.86 -22.00 1.39
C GLU A 2 7.56 -21.47 2.00
N LEU A 3 7.27 -20.17 1.88
CA LEU A 3 6.04 -19.56 2.42
C LEU A 3 4.78 -19.80 1.57
N TYR A 4 4.94 -20.33 0.37
CA TYR A 4 3.85 -20.47 -0.60
C TYR A 4 2.97 -21.72 -0.41
N GLY A 5 3.35 -22.65 0.47
CA GLY A 5 2.75 -23.99 0.54
C GLY A 5 2.08 -24.40 1.86
N GLN A 6 2.17 -23.63 2.92
CA GLN A 6 1.74 -24.06 4.25
C GLN A 6 0.59 -23.21 4.84
N GLY A 7 -0.63 -23.40 4.38
CA GLY A 7 -1.79 -22.80 5.02
C GLY A 7 -2.99 -22.63 4.10
N THR A 8 -4.18 -22.47 4.67
CA THR A 8 -5.43 -22.21 3.95
C THR A 8 -5.50 -20.79 3.38
N GLN A 9 -4.62 -19.89 3.80
CA GLN A 9 -4.51 -18.52 3.30
C GLN A 9 -3.45 -18.45 2.19
N ARG A 10 -3.84 -17.91 1.03
CA ARG A 10 -2.95 -17.75 -0.13
C ARG A 10 -2.72 -16.28 -0.42
N ILE A 11 -1.50 -15.96 -0.87
CA ILE A 11 -1.24 -14.67 -1.49
C ILE A 11 -1.99 -14.63 -2.82
N GLY A 12 -3.06 -13.85 -2.89
CA GLY A 12 -3.85 -13.69 -4.11
C GLY A 12 -3.35 -12.53 -4.99
N ARG A 13 -2.67 -11.55 -4.37
CA ARG A 13 -2.25 -10.30 -5.02
C ARG A 13 -0.93 -9.79 -4.49
N ILE A 14 -0.09 -9.29 -5.39
CA ILE A 14 1.13 -8.54 -5.06
C ILE A 14 1.07 -7.17 -5.73
N ALA A 15 1.26 -6.12 -4.94
CA ALA A 15 1.35 -4.74 -5.43
C ALA A 15 2.79 -4.23 -5.24
N LEU A 16 3.46 -3.93 -6.35
CA LEU A 16 4.87 -3.52 -6.39
C LEU A 16 4.97 -2.00 -6.58
N ASP A 17 5.74 -1.35 -5.71
CA ASP A 17 6.04 0.07 -5.89
C ASP A 17 6.80 0.30 -7.21
N PHE A 18 6.41 1.33 -7.97
CA PHE A 18 7.00 1.64 -9.29
C PHE A 18 8.51 1.80 -9.26
N ARG A 19 9.10 2.20 -8.13
CA ARG A 19 10.55 2.36 -7.97
C ARG A 19 11.34 1.05 -8.02
N LEU A 20 10.67 -0.08 -7.82
CA LEU A 20 11.30 -1.39 -7.98
C LEU A 20 11.66 -1.69 -9.44
N PHE A 21 11.15 -0.88 -10.37
CA PHE A 21 11.41 -0.98 -11.80
C PHE A 21 12.60 -0.13 -12.27
N GLY A 22 13.31 0.51 -11.34
CA GLY A 22 14.54 1.24 -11.61
C GLY A 22 14.35 2.38 -12.60
N THR A 23 15.19 2.43 -13.65
CA THR A 23 15.19 3.50 -14.65
C THR A 23 14.11 3.32 -15.73
N GLY A 24 13.47 2.16 -15.80
CA GLY A 24 12.41 1.90 -16.79
C GLY A 24 11.80 0.50 -16.72
N PHE A 25 10.67 0.34 -17.39
CA PHE A 25 9.89 -0.90 -17.42
C PHE A 25 10.37 -1.92 -18.47
N SER A 26 11.38 -1.60 -19.25
CA SER A 26 11.90 -2.46 -20.31
C SER A 26 12.99 -3.44 -19.85
N GLU A 27 13.46 -3.32 -18.61
CA GLU A 27 14.58 -4.11 -18.10
C GLU A 27 14.22 -5.60 -17.97
N THR A 28 15.09 -6.47 -18.45
CA THR A 28 14.87 -7.93 -18.49
C THR A 28 14.59 -8.51 -17.10
N HIS A 29 15.36 -8.10 -16.09
CA HIS A 29 15.18 -8.58 -14.72
C HIS A 29 13.79 -8.22 -14.11
N VAL A 30 13.16 -7.15 -14.59
CA VAL A 30 11.80 -6.78 -14.20
C VAL A 30 10.81 -7.80 -14.75
N ARG A 31 10.93 -8.15 -16.02
CA ARG A 31 10.07 -9.13 -16.69
C ARG A 31 10.21 -10.50 -16.06
N ASP A 32 11.43 -10.94 -15.78
CA ASP A 32 11.71 -12.23 -15.14
C ASP A 32 11.03 -12.35 -13.77
N ARG A 33 11.05 -11.28 -12.96
CA ARG A 33 10.36 -11.25 -11.66
C ARG A 33 8.84 -11.29 -11.82
N ILE A 34 8.30 -10.54 -12.76
CA ILE A 34 6.87 -10.54 -13.06
C ILE A 34 6.43 -11.94 -13.50
N ASP A 35 7.17 -12.57 -14.40
CA ASP A 35 6.87 -13.91 -14.91
C ASP A 35 6.92 -14.97 -13.82
N PHE A 36 7.85 -14.84 -12.87
CA PHE A 36 7.91 -15.72 -11.70
C PHE A 36 6.60 -15.71 -10.91
N TRP A 37 6.10 -14.50 -10.55
CA TRP A 37 4.87 -14.37 -9.78
C TRP A 37 3.63 -14.81 -10.57
N ARG A 38 3.57 -14.51 -11.85
CA ARG A 38 2.46 -14.94 -12.71
C ARG A 38 2.32 -16.46 -12.81
N LYS A 39 3.44 -17.18 -12.90
CA LYS A 39 3.42 -18.65 -12.89
C LYS A 39 2.84 -19.23 -11.59
N SER A 40 2.86 -18.47 -10.53
CA SER A 40 2.27 -18.83 -9.24
C SER A 40 0.77 -18.52 -9.12
N GLY A 41 0.14 -17.95 -10.15
CA GLY A 41 -1.29 -17.60 -10.17
C GLY A 41 -1.65 -16.40 -9.31
N VAL A 42 -0.69 -15.53 -9.01
CA VAL A 42 -0.86 -14.30 -8.21
C VAL A 42 -1.16 -13.13 -9.13
N GLU A 43 -2.17 -12.32 -8.78
CA GLU A 43 -2.41 -11.03 -9.46
C GLU A 43 -1.28 -10.04 -9.16
N LEU A 44 -0.80 -9.34 -10.18
CA LEU A 44 0.26 -8.35 -10.05
C LEU A 44 -0.22 -6.94 -10.38
N TYR A 45 0.05 -6.02 -9.47
CA TYR A 45 -0.29 -4.61 -9.62
C TYR A 45 0.94 -3.73 -9.44
N LEU A 46 0.98 -2.63 -10.19
CA LEU A 46 1.96 -1.57 -10.01
C LEU A 46 1.37 -0.46 -9.15
N VAL A 47 2.08 -0.03 -8.10
CA VAL A 47 1.65 1.06 -7.22
C VAL A 47 2.20 2.37 -7.73
N PHE A 48 1.32 3.32 -8.02
CA PHE A 48 1.66 4.67 -8.45
C PHE A 48 2.11 5.54 -7.27
N PRO A 49 2.89 6.62 -7.52
CA PRO A 49 3.39 7.49 -6.46
C PRO A 49 2.25 8.26 -5.76
N HIS A 50 2.50 8.67 -4.51
CA HIS A 50 1.55 9.50 -3.76
C HIS A 50 1.35 10.89 -4.39
N ILE A 51 2.39 11.45 -5.01
CA ILE A 51 2.33 12.74 -5.71
C ILE A 51 2.64 12.48 -7.18
N PHE A 52 1.72 12.83 -8.05
CA PHE A 52 1.79 12.60 -9.49
C PHE A 52 1.76 13.93 -10.25
N ARG A 53 2.86 14.70 -10.12
CA ARG A 53 3.05 15.99 -10.78
C ARG A 53 3.75 15.83 -12.12
N GLU A 54 4.07 16.97 -12.78
CA GLU A 54 4.68 17.05 -14.09
C GLU A 54 5.87 16.09 -14.29
N ASN A 55 6.82 16.06 -13.34
CA ASN A 55 7.97 15.15 -13.42
C ASN A 55 7.58 13.67 -13.41
N ALA A 56 6.57 13.28 -12.63
CA ALA A 56 6.02 11.92 -12.64
C ALA A 56 5.27 11.65 -13.95
N GLN A 57 4.44 12.59 -14.40
CA GLN A 57 3.70 12.48 -15.66
C GLN A 57 4.63 12.33 -16.86
N GLU A 58 5.71 13.11 -16.91
CA GLU A 58 6.72 12.99 -17.95
C GLU A 58 7.43 11.63 -17.92
N TRP A 59 7.86 11.19 -16.73
CA TRP A 59 8.55 9.91 -16.59
C TRP A 59 7.65 8.73 -17.00
N PHE A 60 6.44 8.66 -16.45
CA PHE A 60 5.45 7.63 -16.81
C PHE A 60 5.01 7.77 -18.27
N GLY A 61 4.90 8.99 -18.80
CA GLY A 61 4.54 9.25 -20.19
C GLY A 61 5.56 8.67 -21.17
N ARG A 62 6.85 8.88 -20.90
CA ARG A 62 7.92 8.30 -21.71
C ARG A 62 7.97 6.77 -21.67
N GLN A 63 7.51 6.18 -20.57
CA GLN A 63 7.53 4.73 -20.34
C GLN A 63 6.19 4.06 -20.60
N PHE A 64 5.16 4.82 -21.02
CA PHE A 64 3.78 4.34 -21.01
C PHE A 64 3.57 3.08 -21.86
N GLU A 65 4.13 3.04 -23.07
CA GLU A 65 4.03 1.88 -23.95
C GLU A 65 4.67 0.63 -23.34
N ASN A 66 5.87 0.77 -22.77
CA ASN A 66 6.55 -0.33 -22.10
C ASN A 66 5.77 -0.80 -20.88
N PHE A 67 5.26 0.14 -20.09
CA PHE A 67 4.45 -0.11 -18.92
C PHE A 67 3.12 -0.82 -19.27
N ASN A 68 2.42 -0.32 -20.30
CA ASN A 68 1.15 -0.89 -20.73
C ASN A 68 1.29 -2.33 -21.28
N GLN A 69 2.45 -2.66 -21.84
CA GLN A 69 2.78 -3.99 -22.34
C GLN A 69 3.25 -4.96 -21.24
N LEU A 70 3.50 -4.49 -20.01
CA LEU A 70 3.87 -5.38 -18.93
C LEU A 70 2.74 -6.39 -18.67
N PRO A 71 3.06 -7.65 -18.36
CA PRO A 71 2.07 -8.66 -18.02
C PRO A 71 1.59 -8.50 -16.56
N ILE A 72 1.10 -7.32 -16.20
CA ILE A 72 0.46 -7.00 -14.93
C ILE A 72 -1.06 -6.98 -15.08
N ASP A 73 -1.78 -7.23 -14.00
CA ASP A 73 -3.25 -7.25 -13.98
C ASP A 73 -3.84 -5.85 -13.82
N GLY A 74 -3.07 -4.92 -13.26
CA GLY A 74 -3.54 -3.55 -13.08
C GLY A 74 -2.59 -2.66 -12.29
N VAL A 75 -3.17 -1.59 -11.74
CA VAL A 75 -2.44 -0.58 -10.96
C VAL A 75 -3.18 -0.22 -9.68
N VAL A 76 -2.43 0.25 -8.68
CA VAL A 76 -2.97 0.92 -7.50
C VAL A 76 -2.65 2.40 -7.61
N ILE A 77 -3.67 3.23 -7.63
CA ILE A 77 -3.52 4.69 -7.74
C ILE A 77 -3.82 5.38 -6.40
N ARG A 78 -3.18 6.54 -6.19
CA ARG A 78 -3.20 7.30 -4.93
C ARG A 78 -3.67 8.75 -5.08
N ASN A 79 -4.03 9.15 -6.30
CA ASN A 79 -4.47 10.51 -6.61
C ASN A 79 -5.26 10.54 -7.92
N PHE A 80 -6.02 11.62 -8.11
CA PHE A 80 -6.83 11.81 -9.30
C PHE A 80 -5.98 12.07 -10.56
N GLU A 81 -4.82 12.69 -10.41
CA GLU A 81 -3.93 12.99 -11.53
C GLU A 81 -3.46 11.70 -12.22
N ALA A 82 -3.11 10.67 -11.43
CA ALA A 82 -2.77 9.35 -11.96
C ALA A 82 -3.96 8.70 -12.67
N PHE A 83 -5.18 8.84 -12.12
CA PHE A 83 -6.39 8.32 -12.75
C PHE A 83 -6.62 8.94 -14.13
N PHE A 84 -6.60 10.27 -14.22
CA PHE A 84 -6.83 10.96 -15.49
C PHE A 84 -5.71 10.70 -16.50
N PHE A 85 -4.45 10.66 -16.02
CA PHE A 85 -3.30 10.28 -16.85
C PHE A 85 -3.49 8.92 -17.54
N LEU A 86 -3.95 7.93 -16.79
CA LEU A 86 -4.21 6.58 -17.30
C LEU A 86 -5.40 6.55 -18.26
N LYS A 87 -6.49 7.22 -17.89
CA LYS A 87 -7.72 7.30 -18.68
C LYS A 87 -7.50 7.96 -20.04
N GLU A 88 -6.79 9.08 -20.06
CA GLU A 88 -6.48 9.82 -21.30
C GLU A 88 -5.58 9.02 -22.27
N ARG A 89 -4.78 8.09 -21.76
CA ARG A 89 -3.92 7.21 -22.55
C ARG A 89 -4.53 5.87 -22.92
N GLY A 90 -5.82 5.65 -22.58
CA GLY A 90 -6.52 4.43 -22.91
C GLY A 90 -6.02 3.20 -22.14
N PHE A 91 -5.57 3.38 -20.89
CA PHE A 91 -5.20 2.25 -20.04
C PHE A 91 -6.44 1.38 -19.78
N ASP A 92 -6.36 0.09 -20.09
CA ASP A 92 -7.48 -0.83 -20.14
C ASP A 92 -7.45 -1.92 -19.05
N LYS A 93 -6.41 -1.93 -18.21
CA LYS A 93 -6.28 -2.89 -17.11
C LYS A 93 -6.97 -2.40 -15.85
N LYS A 94 -7.08 -3.27 -14.83
CA LYS A 94 -7.74 -2.94 -13.58
C LYS A 94 -7.07 -1.77 -12.85
N ILE A 95 -7.88 -0.95 -12.20
CA ILE A 95 -7.43 0.13 -11.33
C ILE A 95 -7.98 -0.15 -9.93
N ILE A 96 -7.10 -0.10 -8.92
CA ILE A 96 -7.45 -0.14 -7.51
C ILE A 96 -7.21 1.25 -6.92
N LEU A 97 -8.18 1.76 -6.19
CA LEU A 97 -8.05 3.01 -5.46
C LEU A 97 -7.38 2.75 -4.10
N ASP A 98 -6.26 3.42 -3.82
CA ASP A 98 -5.63 3.30 -2.50
C ASP A 98 -6.45 4.06 -1.44
N HIS A 99 -6.27 3.72 -0.17
CA HIS A 99 -7.02 4.25 0.98
C HIS A 99 -7.14 5.78 1.02
N ASN A 100 -6.13 6.51 0.53
CA ASN A 100 -6.09 7.96 0.50
C ASN A 100 -6.91 8.63 -0.60
N LEU A 101 -7.65 7.87 -1.41
CA LEU A 101 -8.70 8.39 -2.29
C LEU A 101 -10.07 8.48 -1.59
N TYR A 102 -10.10 8.13 -0.30
CA TYR A 102 -11.13 8.46 0.68
C TYR A 102 -12.57 8.07 0.27
N ILE A 103 -12.78 6.78 0.00
CA ILE A 103 -14.14 6.27 -0.21
C ILE A 103 -14.82 6.06 1.14
N PHE A 104 -15.39 7.12 1.70
CA PHE A 104 -16.01 7.09 3.03
C PHE A 104 -17.47 6.63 3.05
N ASN A 105 -18.15 6.59 1.90
CA ASN A 105 -19.57 6.30 1.83
C ASN A 105 -19.98 5.74 0.47
N GLN A 106 -21.27 5.35 0.36
CA GLN A 106 -21.84 4.77 -0.84
C GLN A 106 -21.83 5.74 -2.04
N TYR A 107 -21.91 7.05 -1.82
CA TYR A 107 -21.83 8.04 -2.91
C TYR A 107 -20.43 8.05 -3.55
N GLY A 108 -19.39 7.94 -2.73
CA GLY A 108 -18.02 7.79 -3.22
C GLY A 108 -17.83 6.51 -4.02
N LYS A 109 -18.38 5.37 -3.55
CA LYS A 109 -18.36 4.11 -4.31
C LYS A 109 -19.08 4.25 -5.64
N GLU A 110 -20.27 4.84 -5.65
CA GLU A 110 -21.07 5.03 -6.88
C GLU A 110 -20.36 5.95 -7.88
N PHE A 111 -19.73 7.03 -7.42
CA PHE A 111 -18.93 7.90 -8.28
C PHE A 111 -17.84 7.11 -9.01
N TRP A 112 -17.08 6.30 -8.29
CA TRP A 112 -15.99 5.53 -8.89
C TRP A 112 -16.50 4.41 -9.79
N LYS A 113 -17.60 3.78 -9.44
CA LYS A 113 -18.28 2.79 -10.29
C LYS A 113 -18.70 3.38 -11.64
N GLN A 114 -19.21 4.61 -11.66
CA GLN A 114 -19.50 5.32 -12.90
C GLN A 114 -18.24 5.59 -13.73
N GLN A 115 -17.06 5.70 -13.07
CA GLN A 115 -15.76 5.75 -13.75
C GLN A 115 -15.21 4.36 -14.13
N LYS A 116 -15.99 3.28 -13.92
CA LYS A 116 -15.62 1.87 -14.14
C LYS A 116 -14.45 1.39 -13.23
N VAL A 117 -14.37 1.93 -12.03
CA VAL A 117 -13.42 1.50 -10.99
C VAL A 117 -14.23 1.02 -9.78
N GLU A 118 -14.09 -0.25 -9.44
CA GLU A 118 -14.84 -0.89 -8.34
C GLU A 118 -13.94 -1.35 -7.20
N ASP A 119 -12.68 -1.69 -7.48
CA ASP A 119 -11.72 -2.14 -6.48
C ASP A 119 -11.11 -0.95 -5.70
N PHE A 120 -11.14 -1.02 -4.38
CA PHE A 120 -10.59 0.02 -3.51
C PHE A 120 -10.02 -0.54 -2.22
N THR A 121 -9.09 0.17 -1.61
CA THR A 121 -8.64 -0.05 -0.24
C THR A 121 -9.46 0.84 0.68
N ALA A 122 -10.06 0.26 1.72
CA ALA A 122 -10.87 0.99 2.70
C ALA A 122 -10.06 2.09 3.38
N PRO A 123 -10.66 3.27 3.66
CA PRO A 123 -10.01 4.34 4.39
C PRO A 123 -9.51 3.89 5.76
N LEU A 124 -8.31 4.36 6.14
CA LEU A 124 -7.68 3.99 7.42
C LEU A 124 -8.32 4.69 8.62
N GLU A 125 -9.11 5.71 8.35
CA GLU A 125 -9.78 6.56 9.32
C GLU A 125 -11.09 5.97 9.85
N LEU A 126 -11.65 4.99 9.15
CA LEU A 126 -12.92 4.36 9.53
C LEU A 126 -12.71 3.28 10.59
N ASN A 127 -13.58 3.27 11.60
CA ASN A 127 -13.65 2.18 12.57
C ASN A 127 -14.42 0.97 12.00
N SER A 128 -14.40 -0.16 12.74
CA SER A 128 -15.02 -1.41 12.29
C SER A 128 -16.53 -1.30 12.04
N ARG A 129 -17.25 -0.42 12.76
CA ARG A 129 -18.68 -0.18 12.54
C ARG A 129 -18.90 0.58 11.24
N GLU A 130 -18.15 1.67 11.03
CA GLU A 130 -18.22 2.48 9.82
C GLU A 130 -17.80 1.68 8.57
N LEU A 131 -16.79 0.82 8.70
CA LEU A 131 -16.40 -0.12 7.63
C LEU A 131 -17.53 -1.10 7.27
N ARG A 132 -18.30 -1.55 8.26
CA ARG A 132 -19.48 -2.38 8.02
C ARG A 132 -20.61 -1.61 7.32
N GLU A 133 -20.84 -0.35 7.71
CA GLU A 133 -21.82 0.54 7.07
C GLU A 133 -21.40 0.89 5.63
N LEU A 134 -20.11 1.05 5.39
CA LEU A 134 -19.54 1.24 4.05
C LEU A 134 -19.70 -0.01 3.17
N ASP A 135 -19.80 -1.19 3.76
CA ASP A 135 -19.81 -2.49 3.06
C ASP A 135 -18.55 -2.71 2.21
N ILE A 136 -17.49 -3.17 2.86
CA ILE A 136 -16.19 -3.36 2.20
C ILE A 136 -15.98 -4.75 1.56
N ARG A 137 -17.08 -5.48 1.26
CA ARG A 137 -17.00 -6.81 0.63
C ARG A 137 -16.41 -6.80 -0.77
N ASP A 138 -16.41 -5.68 -1.44
CA ASP A 138 -15.76 -5.40 -2.73
C ASP A 138 -14.40 -4.70 -2.59
N GLY A 139 -13.98 -4.38 -1.36
CA GLY A 139 -12.76 -3.64 -1.07
C GLY A 139 -11.68 -4.44 -0.35
N GLU A 140 -10.49 -3.85 -0.28
CA GLU A 140 -9.37 -4.33 0.52
C GLU A 140 -9.39 -3.68 1.90
N LEU A 141 -9.02 -4.42 2.95
CA LEU A 141 -8.76 -3.89 4.28
C LEU A 141 -7.27 -4.00 4.61
N LEU A 142 -6.62 -2.88 4.98
CA LEU A 142 -5.27 -2.90 5.50
C LEU A 142 -5.27 -3.54 6.89
N VAL A 143 -4.61 -4.69 7.03
CA VAL A 143 -4.49 -5.42 8.30
C VAL A 143 -3.11 -5.30 8.93
N TYR A 144 -2.11 -4.89 8.15
CA TYR A 144 -0.77 -4.55 8.62
C TYR A 144 -0.15 -3.47 7.74
N GLY A 145 0.51 -2.49 8.37
CA GLY A 145 1.32 -1.49 7.69
C GLY A 145 1.42 -0.17 8.46
N ARG A 146 2.45 0.63 8.14
CA ARG A 146 2.63 1.96 8.74
C ARG A 146 1.70 2.96 8.09
N ILE A 147 1.10 3.81 8.91
CA ILE A 147 0.18 4.86 8.45
C ILE A 147 0.99 6.02 7.86
N PRO A 148 0.72 6.45 6.63
CA PRO A 148 1.27 7.69 6.10
C PRO A 148 0.51 8.89 6.71
N VAL A 149 1.09 9.49 7.75
CA VAL A 149 0.46 10.64 8.44
C VAL A 149 0.61 11.95 7.67
N MET A 150 1.59 12.03 6.78
CA MET A 150 1.78 13.21 5.92
C MET A 150 2.48 12.82 4.61
N VAL A 151 1.99 13.39 3.51
CA VAL A 151 2.65 13.38 2.20
C VAL A 151 2.98 14.82 1.84
N SER A 152 4.26 15.13 1.62
CA SER A 152 4.72 16.49 1.38
C SER A 152 5.62 16.59 0.15
N ALA A 153 5.30 17.51 -0.73
CA ALA A 153 6.16 17.89 -1.86
C ALA A 153 7.36 18.75 -1.45
N GLN A 154 7.36 19.25 -0.22
CA GLN A 154 8.50 19.97 0.33
C GLN A 154 9.48 18.98 0.96
N CYS A 155 10.66 18.85 0.35
CA CYS A 155 11.68 17.90 0.81
C CYS A 155 12.30 18.35 2.14
N ILE A 156 12.13 17.55 3.18
CA ILE A 156 12.69 17.79 4.53
C ILE A 156 14.21 17.94 4.46
N GLU A 157 14.89 17.08 3.72
CA GLU A 157 16.35 17.12 3.59
C GLU A 157 16.82 18.43 2.94
N ARG A 158 16.15 18.85 1.84
CA ARG A 158 16.49 20.10 1.15
C ARG A 158 16.36 21.31 2.06
N THR A 159 15.36 21.33 2.95
CA THR A 159 15.09 22.45 3.83
C THR A 159 15.98 22.48 5.07
N THR A 160 16.55 21.34 5.49
CA THR A 160 17.35 21.25 6.72
C THR A 160 18.85 21.18 6.46
N SER A 161 19.30 20.38 5.50
CA SER A 161 20.73 20.06 5.30
C SER A 161 21.20 20.16 3.84
N GLY A 162 20.32 20.59 2.94
CA GLY A 162 20.61 20.61 1.49
C GLY A 162 20.24 19.30 0.80
N CYS A 163 20.08 19.34 -0.53
CA CYS A 163 19.64 18.19 -1.32
C CYS A 163 20.81 17.24 -1.62
N SER A 164 20.76 16.01 -1.09
CA SER A 164 21.74 14.95 -1.41
C SER A 164 21.42 14.18 -2.70
N LYS A 165 20.19 14.31 -3.23
CA LYS A 165 19.63 13.49 -4.33
C LYS A 165 19.62 11.98 -4.02
N LYS A 166 19.67 11.59 -2.75
CA LYS A 166 19.65 10.20 -2.31
C LYS A 166 18.37 9.93 -1.54
N SER A 167 17.63 8.91 -1.99
CA SER A 167 16.49 8.41 -1.23
C SER A 167 16.96 7.76 0.08
N GLY A 168 16.22 8.00 1.15
CA GLY A 168 16.55 7.48 2.48
C GLY A 168 15.41 7.66 3.46
N VAL A 169 15.63 7.21 4.68
CA VAL A 169 14.69 7.36 5.81
C VAL A 169 15.37 8.20 6.89
N ARG A 170 14.64 9.16 7.43
CA ARG A 170 15.04 9.99 8.58
C ARG A 170 14.04 9.80 9.71
N VAL A 171 14.56 9.77 10.93
CA VAL A 171 13.73 9.77 12.12
C VAL A 171 13.42 11.23 12.48
N LEU A 172 12.15 11.52 12.65
CA LEU A 172 11.65 12.77 13.22
C LEU A 172 11.13 12.46 14.62
N GLN A 173 11.27 13.39 15.55
CA GLN A 173 10.75 13.28 16.89
C GLN A 173 9.95 14.54 17.22
N ASP A 174 8.76 14.36 17.76
CA ASP A 174 7.92 15.47 18.17
C ASP A 174 8.23 15.93 19.60
N ARG A 175 7.47 16.90 20.11
CA ARG A 175 7.63 17.45 21.46
C ARG A 175 7.19 16.50 22.59
N ARG A 176 6.54 15.38 22.24
CA ARG A 176 6.07 14.34 23.15
C ARG A 176 6.95 13.10 23.10
N ASP A 177 8.11 13.23 22.45
CA ASP A 177 9.04 12.12 22.19
C ASP A 177 8.49 11.02 21.27
N GLU A 178 7.36 11.25 20.57
CA GLU A 178 6.87 10.34 19.56
C GLU A 178 7.73 10.41 18.31
N LYS A 179 8.06 9.26 17.74
CA LYS A 179 8.89 9.15 16.56
C LYS A 179 8.06 8.92 15.31
N PHE A 180 8.56 9.47 14.21
CA PHE A 180 8.01 9.30 12.88
C PHE A 180 9.14 9.04 11.90
N PHE A 181 8.84 8.30 10.84
CA PHE A 181 9.81 7.98 9.81
C PHE A 181 9.51 8.74 8.52
N ALA A 182 10.33 9.71 8.19
CA ALA A 182 10.24 10.45 6.95
C ALA A 182 11.06 9.75 5.86
N ARG A 183 10.38 9.19 4.86
CA ARG A 183 11.00 8.57 3.70
C ARG A 183 11.02 9.54 2.53
N ASN A 184 12.22 9.82 2.02
CA ASN A 184 12.42 10.67 0.85
C ASN A 184 12.29 9.87 -0.44
N TYR A 185 11.53 10.42 -1.38
CA TYR A 185 11.34 9.89 -2.74
C TYR A 185 12.03 10.87 -3.71
N CYS A 186 13.35 10.78 -3.82
CA CYS A 186 14.16 11.79 -4.50
C CYS A 186 13.91 11.85 -6.02
N ASP A 187 13.55 10.73 -6.64
CA ASP A 187 13.24 10.67 -8.07
C ASP A 187 12.06 11.57 -8.45
N LEU A 188 11.10 11.71 -7.54
CA LEU A 188 9.88 12.52 -7.72
C LEU A 188 9.78 13.71 -6.75
N CYS A 189 10.83 13.99 -5.96
CA CYS A 189 10.95 15.13 -5.05
C CYS A 189 9.78 15.29 -4.06
N TYR A 190 9.41 14.23 -3.34
CA TYR A 190 8.45 14.29 -2.25
C TYR A 190 8.88 13.42 -1.06
N ASN A 191 8.22 13.58 0.08
CA ASN A 191 8.41 12.73 1.25
C ASN A 191 7.09 12.14 1.71
N VAL A 192 7.15 10.97 2.33
CA VAL A 192 6.06 10.40 3.11
C VAL A 192 6.53 10.22 4.53
N ILE A 193 5.77 10.74 5.48
CA ILE A 193 6.04 10.58 6.91
C ILE A 193 5.11 9.49 7.42
N TYR A 194 5.70 8.46 8.03
CA TYR A 194 5.00 7.29 8.56
C TYR A 194 5.03 7.28 10.09
N THR A 195 4.01 6.65 10.68
CA THR A 195 4.01 6.33 12.12
C THR A 195 5.17 5.43 12.50
N GLU A 196 5.64 5.54 13.76
CA GLU A 196 6.63 4.61 14.32
C GLU A 196 6.06 3.20 14.36
N ASN A 197 4.86 3.05 14.92
CA ASN A 197 4.21 1.76 15.07
C ASN A 197 3.29 1.46 13.89
N PRO A 198 3.39 0.27 13.27
CA PRO A 198 2.46 -0.15 12.23
C PRO A 198 1.08 -0.48 12.82
N ILE A 199 0.04 -0.36 11.99
CA ILE A 199 -1.22 -1.06 12.24
C ILE A 199 -0.94 -2.56 12.24
N ASN A 200 -1.50 -3.28 13.20
CA ASN A 200 -1.56 -4.74 13.20
C ASN A 200 -2.92 -5.18 13.76
N LEU A 201 -3.77 -5.70 12.88
CA LEU A 201 -5.12 -6.17 13.23
C LEU A 201 -5.18 -7.69 13.49
N ARG A 202 -4.05 -8.35 13.73
CA ARG A 202 -4.03 -9.80 13.96
C ARG A 202 -4.85 -10.20 15.20
N GLN A 203 -4.82 -9.38 16.25
CA GLN A 203 -5.62 -9.62 17.46
C GLN A 203 -7.11 -9.33 17.26
N GLU A 204 -7.47 -8.56 16.22
CA GLU A 204 -8.86 -8.23 15.86
C GLU A 204 -9.40 -9.13 14.73
N TRP A 205 -8.77 -10.30 14.49
CA TRP A 205 -9.00 -11.12 13.31
C TRP A 205 -10.44 -11.55 13.11
N ASP A 206 -11.14 -11.88 14.20
CA ASP A 206 -12.55 -12.26 14.14
C ASP A 206 -13.42 -11.10 13.65
N ARG A 207 -13.18 -9.89 14.16
CA ARG A 207 -13.87 -8.68 13.73
C ARG A 207 -13.52 -8.29 12.29
N VAL A 208 -12.28 -8.51 11.87
CA VAL A 208 -11.85 -8.35 10.47
C VAL A 208 -12.61 -9.33 9.58
N ASN A 209 -12.76 -10.58 10.01
CA ASN A 209 -13.48 -11.60 9.25
C ASN A 209 -14.97 -11.29 9.13
N GLU A 210 -15.61 -10.73 10.16
CA GLU A 210 -17.02 -10.31 10.15
C GLU A 210 -17.31 -9.19 9.12
N LEU A 211 -16.32 -8.45 8.69
CA LEU A 211 -16.45 -7.44 7.63
C LEU A 211 -16.42 -8.03 6.22
N TYR A 212 -15.99 -9.29 6.08
CA TYR A 212 -15.86 -10.00 4.80
C TYR A 212 -15.12 -9.22 3.70
N PRO A 213 -13.98 -8.57 3.99
CA PRO A 213 -13.27 -7.82 2.97
C PRO A 213 -12.84 -8.74 1.83
N LYS A 214 -12.92 -8.25 0.57
CA LYS A 214 -12.46 -8.99 -0.61
C LYS A 214 -11.02 -9.46 -0.47
N MET A 215 -10.16 -8.60 0.04
CA MET A 215 -8.74 -8.87 0.31
C MET A 215 -8.32 -8.29 1.66
N ARG A 216 -7.37 -8.95 2.31
CA ARG A 216 -6.66 -8.44 3.48
C ARG A 216 -5.26 -8.02 3.03
N ARG A 217 -4.95 -6.74 3.18
CA ARG A 217 -3.71 -6.15 2.68
C ARG A 217 -2.67 -6.07 3.78
N ILE A 218 -1.50 -6.62 3.51
CA ILE A 218 -0.28 -6.41 4.29
C ILE A 218 0.61 -5.45 3.49
N GLN A 219 0.99 -4.32 4.07
CA GLN A 219 1.79 -3.30 3.38
C GLN A 219 3.13 -3.09 4.08
N PHE A 220 4.20 -3.40 3.37
CA PHE A 220 5.57 -3.14 3.82
C PHE A 220 6.06 -1.80 3.27
N THR A 221 6.69 -1.01 4.13
CA THR A 221 7.20 0.33 3.79
C THR A 221 8.64 0.54 4.21
N LEU A 222 8.98 0.20 5.44
CA LEU A 222 10.30 0.42 6.06
C LEU A 222 10.91 -0.89 6.57
N GLU A 223 10.13 -1.95 6.59
CA GLU A 223 10.51 -3.25 7.11
C GLU A 223 11.66 -3.84 6.28
N ASP A 224 12.66 -4.38 6.96
CA ASP A 224 13.71 -5.17 6.37
C ASP A 224 13.22 -6.61 6.05
N LYS A 225 14.14 -7.46 5.58
CA LYS A 225 13.80 -8.84 5.21
C LYS A 225 13.31 -9.65 6.41
N GLU A 226 14.00 -9.58 7.55
CA GLU A 226 13.68 -10.35 8.75
C GLU A 226 12.34 -9.92 9.35
N GLN A 227 12.10 -8.62 9.42
CA GLN A 227 10.82 -8.06 9.84
C GLN A 227 9.69 -8.48 8.91
N THR A 228 9.92 -8.44 7.59
CA THR A 228 8.94 -8.87 6.59
C THR A 228 8.57 -10.34 6.76
N GLU A 229 9.55 -11.22 6.93
CA GLU A 229 9.34 -12.66 7.17
C GLU A 229 8.57 -12.91 8.48
N THR A 230 8.91 -12.20 9.55
CA THR A 230 8.22 -12.28 10.84
C THR A 230 6.75 -11.92 10.71
N VAL A 231 6.44 -10.80 10.04
CA VAL A 231 5.05 -10.37 9.82
C VAL A 231 4.30 -11.38 8.98
N LEU A 232 4.88 -11.85 7.87
CA LEU A 232 4.23 -12.86 7.01
C LEU A 232 3.93 -14.14 7.80
N ASN A 233 4.87 -14.63 8.62
CA ASN A 233 4.65 -15.79 9.47
C ASN A 233 3.49 -15.57 10.45
N THR A 234 3.36 -14.38 11.04
CA THR A 234 2.25 -14.03 11.95
C THR A 234 0.87 -14.16 11.28
N PHE A 235 0.77 -13.83 10.00
CA PHE A 235 -0.51 -13.85 9.27
C PHE A 235 -0.78 -15.18 8.54
N PHE A 236 0.24 -15.94 8.17
CA PHE A 236 0.08 -17.16 7.37
C PHE A 236 0.27 -18.47 8.13
N VAL A 237 0.97 -18.47 9.28
CA VAL A 237 1.13 -19.65 10.12
C VAL A 237 -0.07 -19.77 11.06
N THR A 238 -0.85 -20.85 10.91
CA THR A 238 -2.16 -21.08 11.55
C THR A 238 -2.10 -21.75 12.93
N ASP A 239 -0.98 -21.77 13.61
CA ASP A 239 -0.92 -22.38 14.93
C ASP A 239 -1.43 -21.41 16.00
N GLU A 240 -2.73 -21.56 16.39
CA GLU A 240 -3.40 -20.75 17.41
C GLU A 240 -2.63 -20.69 18.75
N LYS A 241 -1.77 -21.67 19.02
CA LYS A 241 -0.95 -21.72 20.23
C LYS A 241 0.27 -20.82 20.21
N THR A 242 0.75 -20.41 19.04
CA THR A 242 1.92 -19.52 18.88
C THR A 242 1.53 -18.04 19.05
N VAL A 243 0.27 -17.69 18.80
CA VAL A 243 -0.27 -16.32 18.93
C VAL A 243 -0.39 -15.89 20.40
N ALA A 244 -0.49 -16.83 21.34
CA ALA A 244 -0.77 -16.54 22.75
C ALA A 244 0.45 -16.20 23.62
N ARG A 245 1.68 -16.22 23.10
CA ARG A 245 2.92 -16.05 23.89
C ARG A 245 4.06 -15.28 23.22
N GLY A 246 3.80 -14.51 22.17
CA GLY A 246 4.72 -13.43 21.82
C GLY A 246 4.71 -12.41 22.95
N LYS A 247 5.89 -12.00 23.49
CA LYS A 247 6.04 -10.86 24.38
C LYS A 247 5.04 -9.80 24.01
N GLU A 248 4.46 -9.12 25.02
CA GLU A 248 3.65 -7.90 24.82
C GLU A 248 4.29 -7.07 23.74
N ASP A 249 3.77 -7.20 22.53
CA ASP A 249 4.27 -6.48 21.36
C ASP A 249 3.67 -5.08 21.48
N THR A 250 4.34 -4.25 22.29
CA THR A 250 3.95 -2.85 22.54
C THR A 250 4.15 -1.98 21.31
N ASP A 251 4.72 -2.55 20.24
CA ASP A 251 5.19 -1.81 19.07
C ASP A 251 4.20 -1.82 17.89
N PHE A 252 2.90 -1.97 18.13
CA PHE A 252 1.86 -1.85 17.10
C PHE A 252 0.64 -1.05 17.58
N THR A 253 -0.19 -0.64 16.63
CA THR A 253 -1.46 0.05 16.88
C THR A 253 -2.59 -0.62 16.11
N THR A 254 -3.83 -0.48 16.58
CA THR A 254 -5.02 -0.83 15.79
C THR A 254 -5.47 0.33 14.88
N GLY A 255 -4.75 1.45 14.86
CA GLY A 255 -5.17 2.66 14.16
C GLY A 255 -6.55 3.11 14.65
N HIS A 256 -7.41 3.47 13.70
CA HIS A 256 -8.79 3.89 13.98
C HIS A 256 -9.80 2.74 14.04
N PHE A 257 -9.38 1.50 13.80
CA PHE A 257 -10.26 0.34 13.69
C PHE A 257 -11.21 0.16 14.89
N ASN A 258 -10.74 0.46 16.12
CA ASN A 258 -11.53 0.33 17.34
C ASN A 258 -12.34 1.57 17.69
N ARG A 259 -11.87 2.78 17.37
CA ARG A 259 -12.45 4.03 17.91
C ARG A 259 -12.89 5.04 16.84
N GLY A 260 -12.38 4.92 15.62
CA GLY A 260 -12.58 5.95 14.58
C GLY A 260 -11.76 7.22 14.84
N ILE A 261 -12.07 8.25 14.07
CA ILE A 261 -11.59 9.62 14.31
C ILE A 261 -12.60 10.28 15.25
N ILE A 262 -12.14 10.72 16.40
CA ILE A 262 -12.95 11.47 17.39
C ILE A 262 -12.83 12.95 17.08
#